data_194c5adf5b504f46f4bfcfafa080e9e8
#
_entry.id   194c5adf5b504f46f4bfcfafa080e9e8
#
_cell.length_a   1.000
_cell.length_b   1.000
_cell.length_c   1.000
_cell.angle_alpha   90.00
_cell.angle_beta   90.00
_cell.angle_gamma   90.00
#
_symmetry.space_group_name_H-M   'P 1'
#
loop_
_entity.id
_entity.type
_entity.pdbx_description
1 polymer ?
#
loop_
_entity_poly.entity_id
_entity_poly.type
_entity_poly.pdbx_seq_one_letter_code
_entity_poly.pdbx_strand_id
1 'polypeptide(L)'
;MHSSAPADLQQNDTYFIVAHIHYVFFGGTVMGLWSAIYYWYPKVFGRLLDEGMGKIHFWGTFVGMNLTFFPMHFVGMIGMPRRTWTYGPEQGFTWLNQLETVGSFIIALSTLVFVVNLFTAWKRGRVAGNNPWGAATLEWSIPSPPPVYNFREIPVVHSRMPLWEDDPTKSEGIPHGRVEEETEQWTLAGTPVGEVRDVQDENKMSAHDLGIHLPPPSFWPIVLAAGISLIFIGLIFRRVDGPMHNLWYLMFAGVLTTILSMYAWAFEPGH
;
A
#
# COMPACT_ATOMS: atom_id res chain seq x y z
N MET A 1 17.96 18.07 -11.41
CA MET A 1 17.58 19.44 -11.79
C MET A 1 17.64 20.37 -10.57
N HIS A 2 16.90 20.15 -9.50
CA HIS A 2 16.91 21.01 -8.28
C HIS A 2 18.20 20.96 -7.44
N SER A 3 19.08 20.01 -7.68
CA SER A 3 20.43 20.00 -7.08
C SER A 3 21.38 21.01 -7.70
N SER A 4 20.97 21.66 -8.79
CA SER A 4 21.75 22.73 -9.43
C SER A 4 21.31 24.08 -8.86
N ALA A 5 22.22 24.76 -8.14
CA ALA A 5 21.93 26.02 -7.47
C ALA A 5 21.35 27.12 -8.40
N PRO A 6 21.82 27.32 -9.65
CA PRO A 6 21.21 28.32 -10.55
C PRO A 6 19.76 28.01 -10.92
N ALA A 7 19.38 26.74 -11.07
CA ALA A 7 18.02 26.36 -11.38
C ALA A 7 17.12 26.48 -10.14
N ASP A 8 17.62 26.05 -8.98
CA ASP A 8 16.90 26.14 -7.71
C ASP A 8 16.59 27.57 -7.30
N LEU A 9 17.53 28.49 -7.53
CA LEU A 9 17.35 29.91 -7.19
C LEU A 9 16.08 30.53 -7.81
N GLN A 10 15.71 30.12 -9.02
CA GLN A 10 14.53 30.64 -9.71
C GLN A 10 13.26 29.85 -9.40
N GLN A 11 13.40 28.56 -9.09
CA GLN A 11 12.27 27.64 -8.91
C GLN A 11 11.87 27.48 -7.45
N ASN A 12 12.80 27.75 -6.53
CA ASN A 12 12.58 27.61 -5.10
C ASN A 12 11.41 28.51 -4.64
N ASP A 13 10.63 27.99 -3.71
CA ASP A 13 9.45 28.66 -3.15
C ASP A 13 8.33 29.04 -4.16
N THR A 14 8.36 28.48 -5.37
CA THR A 14 7.29 28.61 -6.37
C THR A 14 6.45 27.34 -6.51
N TYR A 15 5.35 27.41 -7.26
CA TYR A 15 4.55 26.23 -7.63
C TYR A 15 5.32 25.20 -8.45
N PHE A 16 6.45 25.56 -9.05
CA PHE A 16 7.33 24.60 -9.73
C PHE A 16 7.84 23.52 -8.77
N ILE A 17 8.25 23.90 -7.56
CA ILE A 17 8.68 22.95 -6.52
C ILE A 17 7.51 22.05 -6.10
N VAL A 18 6.31 22.62 -5.97
CA VAL A 18 5.10 21.86 -5.65
C VAL A 18 4.84 20.79 -6.72
N ALA A 19 4.91 21.17 -7.99
CA ALA A 19 4.77 20.25 -9.12
C ALA A 19 5.81 19.12 -9.06
N HIS A 20 7.08 19.48 -8.92
CA HIS A 20 8.18 18.51 -8.88
C HIS A 20 8.03 17.50 -7.74
N ILE A 21 7.78 17.97 -6.52
CA ILE A 21 7.61 17.10 -5.35
C ILE A 21 6.43 16.14 -5.52
N HIS A 22 5.33 16.60 -6.12
CA HIS A 22 4.20 15.71 -6.38
C HIS A 22 4.50 14.68 -7.49
N TYR A 23 5.27 15.03 -8.52
CA TYR A 23 5.72 14.03 -9.48
C TYR A 23 6.62 12.96 -8.85
N VAL A 24 7.52 13.35 -7.95
CA VAL A 24 8.40 12.41 -7.24
C VAL A 24 7.61 11.58 -6.23
N PHE A 25 6.83 12.24 -5.38
CA PHE A 25 6.18 11.59 -4.25
C PHE A 25 4.90 10.86 -4.69
N PHE A 26 4.01 11.52 -5.41
CA PHE A 26 2.78 10.91 -5.87
C PHE A 26 3.06 9.88 -6.98
N GLY A 27 3.84 10.24 -7.99
CA GLY A 27 4.20 9.35 -9.10
C GLY A 27 5.05 8.16 -8.66
N GLY A 28 5.97 8.33 -7.74
CA GLY A 28 6.80 7.25 -7.20
C GLY A 28 6.09 6.49 -6.08
N THR A 29 5.90 7.14 -4.94
CA THR A 29 5.46 6.45 -3.72
C THR A 29 3.99 6.05 -3.76
N VAL A 30 3.08 6.97 -4.12
CA VAL A 30 1.64 6.69 -4.07
C VAL A 30 1.24 5.69 -5.14
N MET A 31 1.69 5.86 -6.37
CA MET A 31 1.39 4.89 -7.44
C MET A 31 2.07 3.54 -7.17
N GLY A 32 3.27 3.54 -6.60
CA GLY A 32 3.95 2.31 -6.15
C GLY A 32 3.16 1.58 -5.06
N LEU A 33 2.62 2.31 -4.09
CA LEU A 33 1.75 1.74 -3.05
C LEU A 33 0.48 1.12 -3.64
N TRP A 34 -0.19 1.79 -4.57
CA TRP A 34 -1.35 1.22 -5.23
C TRP A 34 -1.01 -0.03 -6.04
N SER A 35 0.11 -0.01 -6.77
CA SER A 35 0.61 -1.22 -7.47
C SER A 35 0.83 -2.37 -6.50
N ALA A 36 1.45 -2.11 -5.36
CA ALA A 36 1.65 -3.10 -4.32
C ALA A 36 0.32 -3.65 -3.78
N ILE A 37 -0.66 -2.79 -3.52
CA ILE A 37 -1.99 -3.22 -3.07
C ILE A 37 -2.63 -4.13 -4.12
N TYR A 38 -2.68 -3.74 -5.40
CA TYR A 38 -3.24 -4.60 -6.46
C TYR A 38 -2.52 -5.94 -6.57
N TYR A 39 -1.19 -5.95 -6.44
CA TYR A 39 -0.37 -7.14 -6.57
C TYR A 39 -0.57 -8.10 -5.40
N TRP A 40 -0.55 -7.62 -4.15
CA TRP A 40 -0.63 -8.47 -2.96
C TRP A 40 -2.03 -8.63 -2.36
N TYR A 41 -3.04 -7.89 -2.85
CA TYR A 41 -4.41 -8.05 -2.37
C TYR A 41 -4.91 -9.50 -2.44
N PRO A 42 -4.67 -10.26 -3.55
CA PRO A 42 -5.04 -11.66 -3.63
C PRO A 42 -4.39 -12.52 -2.53
N LYS A 43 -3.12 -12.25 -2.23
CA LYS A 43 -2.40 -12.95 -1.18
C LYS A 43 -2.96 -12.68 0.21
N VAL A 44 -3.28 -11.42 0.51
CA VAL A 44 -3.74 -10.99 1.85
C VAL A 44 -5.18 -11.39 2.12
N PHE A 45 -6.07 -11.27 1.11
CA PHE A 45 -7.51 -11.46 1.27
C PHE A 45 -8.06 -12.71 0.57
N GLY A 46 -7.24 -13.44 -0.17
CA GLY A 46 -7.66 -14.62 -0.93
C GLY A 46 -8.64 -14.31 -2.07
N ARG A 47 -8.78 -13.06 -2.49
CA ARG A 47 -9.73 -12.60 -3.51
C ARG A 47 -9.06 -11.63 -4.48
N LEU A 48 -9.50 -11.66 -5.74
CA LEU A 48 -9.02 -10.76 -6.78
C LEU A 48 -9.83 -9.46 -6.77
N LEU A 49 -9.14 -8.35 -7.01
CA LEU A 49 -9.76 -7.05 -7.34
C LEU A 49 -10.36 -7.10 -8.75
N ASP A 50 -11.40 -6.30 -8.99
CA ASP A 50 -11.97 -6.17 -10.32
C ASP A 50 -11.02 -5.43 -11.27
N GLU A 51 -10.71 -6.07 -12.38
CA GLU A 51 -9.78 -5.58 -13.40
C GLU A 51 -10.29 -4.32 -14.11
N GLY A 52 -11.62 -4.27 -14.37
CA GLY A 52 -12.25 -3.12 -15.03
C GLY A 52 -12.15 -1.86 -14.18
N MET A 53 -12.53 -1.96 -12.91
CA MET A 53 -12.38 -0.87 -11.94
C MET A 53 -10.92 -0.51 -11.72
N GLY A 54 -10.01 -1.49 -11.74
CA GLY A 54 -8.57 -1.27 -11.67
C GLY A 54 -8.04 -0.41 -12.82
N LYS A 55 -8.47 -0.69 -14.05
CA LYS A 55 -8.11 0.11 -15.23
C LYS A 55 -8.66 1.53 -15.16
N ILE A 56 -9.90 1.71 -14.73
CA ILE A 56 -10.50 3.04 -14.53
C ILE A 56 -9.71 3.82 -13.48
N HIS A 57 -9.38 3.19 -12.35
CA HIS A 57 -8.56 3.82 -11.32
C HIS A 57 -7.18 4.22 -11.85
N PHE A 58 -6.48 3.33 -12.55
CA PHE A 58 -5.16 3.63 -13.10
C PHE A 58 -5.20 4.81 -14.06
N TRP A 59 -6.06 4.76 -15.09
CA TRP A 59 -6.13 5.80 -16.10
C TRP A 59 -6.66 7.13 -15.55
N GLY A 60 -7.66 7.08 -14.67
CA GLY A 60 -8.18 8.27 -14.01
C GLY A 60 -7.11 8.96 -13.16
N THR A 61 -6.35 8.18 -12.40
CA THR A 61 -5.24 8.69 -11.59
C THR A 61 -4.10 9.22 -12.46
N PHE A 62 -3.70 8.49 -13.50
CA PHE A 62 -2.62 8.91 -14.39
C PHE A 62 -2.96 10.22 -15.10
N VAL A 63 -4.15 10.31 -15.69
CA VAL A 63 -4.61 11.53 -16.36
C VAL A 63 -4.79 12.67 -15.37
N GLY A 64 -5.46 12.41 -14.24
CA GLY A 64 -5.70 13.41 -13.21
C GLY A 64 -4.41 13.96 -12.60
N MET A 65 -3.41 13.10 -12.34
CA MET A 65 -2.10 13.51 -11.86
C MET A 65 -1.41 14.48 -12.85
N ASN A 66 -1.42 14.13 -14.13
CA ASN A 66 -0.79 14.99 -15.13
C ASN A 66 -1.57 16.31 -15.31
N LEU A 67 -2.90 16.30 -15.31
CA LEU A 67 -3.71 17.51 -15.37
C LEU A 67 -3.55 18.41 -14.13
N THR A 68 -3.31 17.82 -12.96
CA THR A 68 -3.11 18.58 -11.73
C THR A 68 -1.69 19.15 -11.64
N PHE A 69 -0.68 18.30 -11.75
CA PHE A 69 0.67 18.69 -11.36
C PHE A 69 1.53 19.17 -12.54
N PHE A 70 1.22 18.80 -13.78
CA PHE A 70 2.00 19.28 -14.92
C PHE A 70 1.84 20.78 -15.16
N PRO A 71 0.62 21.36 -15.14
CA PRO A 71 0.42 22.79 -15.27
C PRO A 71 1.08 23.62 -14.17
N MET A 72 1.21 23.08 -12.95
CA MET A 72 1.89 23.76 -11.83
C MET A 72 3.35 24.14 -12.15
N HIS A 73 4.03 23.40 -13.05
CA HIS A 73 5.36 23.81 -13.51
C HIS A 73 5.30 25.17 -14.22
N PHE A 74 4.31 25.34 -15.09
CA PHE A 74 4.13 26.60 -15.84
C PHE A 74 3.69 27.73 -14.91
N VAL A 75 2.75 27.46 -14.00
CA VAL A 75 2.31 28.43 -12.98
C VAL A 75 3.49 28.89 -12.12
N GLY A 76 4.36 27.97 -11.73
CA GLY A 76 5.60 28.30 -11.02
C GLY A 76 6.60 29.10 -11.83
N MET A 77 6.73 28.81 -13.14
CA MET A 77 7.61 29.57 -14.05
C MET A 77 7.11 30.99 -14.33
N ILE A 78 5.79 31.20 -14.28
CA ILE A 78 5.18 32.55 -14.39
C ILE A 78 5.41 33.35 -13.09
N GLY A 79 5.83 32.67 -11.99
CA GLY A 79 6.20 33.31 -10.74
C GLY A 79 5.19 33.19 -9.60
N MET A 80 4.21 32.27 -9.70
CA MET A 80 3.28 32.02 -8.59
C MET A 80 4.02 31.41 -7.40
N PRO A 81 4.05 32.07 -6.21
CA PRO A 81 4.69 31.51 -5.01
C PRO A 81 3.90 30.31 -4.48
N ARG A 82 4.59 29.34 -3.92
CA ARG A 82 3.91 28.28 -3.13
C ARG A 82 3.21 28.90 -1.92
N ARG A 83 2.18 28.21 -1.41
CA ARG A 83 1.38 28.65 -0.25
C ARG A 83 0.52 29.91 -0.50
N THR A 84 0.31 30.26 -1.76
CA THR A 84 -0.62 31.33 -2.13
C THR A 84 -2.06 30.88 -1.86
N TRP A 85 -2.81 31.64 -1.08
CA TRP A 85 -4.21 31.35 -0.76
C TRP A 85 -5.21 32.05 -1.66
N THR A 86 -4.79 33.16 -2.27
CA THR A 86 -5.57 33.91 -3.26
C THR A 86 -4.64 34.69 -4.20
N TYR A 87 -5.11 34.99 -5.40
CA TYR A 87 -4.38 35.77 -6.43
C TYR A 87 -5.38 36.57 -7.24
N GLY A 88 -4.91 37.70 -7.84
CA GLY A 88 -5.71 38.53 -8.72
C GLY A 88 -5.83 37.92 -10.14
N PRO A 89 -6.95 38.09 -10.81
CA PRO A 89 -7.16 37.58 -12.18
C PRO A 89 -6.15 38.11 -13.20
N GLU A 90 -5.58 39.28 -12.95
CA GLU A 90 -4.56 39.94 -13.78
C GLU A 90 -3.21 39.21 -13.77
N GLN A 91 -2.95 38.32 -12.82
CA GLN A 91 -1.68 37.61 -12.71
C GLN A 91 -1.54 36.43 -13.70
N GLY A 92 -2.59 36.09 -14.43
CA GLY A 92 -2.55 35.09 -15.50
C GLY A 92 -2.55 33.63 -15.03
N PHE A 93 -2.75 33.36 -13.73
CA PHE A 93 -2.73 32.00 -13.17
C PHE A 93 -4.06 31.24 -13.28
N THR A 94 -5.16 31.99 -13.55
CA THR A 94 -6.53 31.50 -13.33
C THR A 94 -6.85 30.23 -14.12
N TRP A 95 -6.60 30.21 -15.43
CA TRP A 95 -6.99 29.07 -16.26
C TRP A 95 -6.16 27.80 -15.95
N LEU A 96 -4.87 27.97 -15.62
CA LEU A 96 -4.01 26.86 -15.24
C LEU A 96 -4.48 26.26 -13.90
N ASN A 97 -4.74 27.08 -12.90
CA ASN A 97 -5.27 26.62 -11.60
C ASN A 97 -6.67 25.97 -11.73
N GLN A 98 -7.51 26.42 -12.67
CA GLN A 98 -8.78 25.75 -12.95
C GLN A 98 -8.53 24.34 -13.54
N LEU A 99 -7.59 24.20 -14.45
CA LEU A 99 -7.21 22.91 -15.03
C LEU A 99 -6.67 21.96 -13.94
N GLU A 100 -5.81 22.47 -13.06
CA GLU A 100 -5.29 21.75 -11.89
C GLU A 100 -6.42 21.26 -10.96
N THR A 101 -7.42 22.12 -10.74
CA THR A 101 -8.60 21.78 -9.95
C THR A 101 -9.41 20.66 -10.60
N VAL A 102 -9.63 20.69 -11.90
CA VAL A 102 -10.31 19.62 -12.64
C VAL A 102 -9.53 18.32 -12.51
N GLY A 103 -8.20 18.37 -12.66
CA GLY A 103 -7.34 17.21 -12.47
C GLY A 103 -7.46 16.60 -11.07
N SER A 104 -7.50 17.44 -10.03
CA SER A 104 -7.64 16.99 -8.65
C SER A 104 -8.96 16.28 -8.37
N PHE A 105 -10.07 16.73 -8.96
CA PHE A 105 -11.35 16.02 -8.90
C PHE A 105 -11.31 14.68 -9.62
N ILE A 106 -10.60 14.59 -10.75
CA ILE A 106 -10.42 13.30 -11.44
C ILE A 106 -9.64 12.31 -10.55
N ILE A 107 -8.57 12.75 -9.87
CA ILE A 107 -7.85 11.93 -8.90
C ILE A 107 -8.78 11.47 -7.77
N ALA A 108 -9.57 12.38 -7.21
CA ALA A 108 -10.49 12.05 -6.13
C ALA A 108 -11.53 11.00 -6.56
N LEU A 109 -12.15 11.15 -7.73
CA LEU A 109 -13.11 10.20 -8.28
C LEU A 109 -12.46 8.85 -8.58
N SER A 110 -11.26 8.83 -9.15
CA SER A 110 -10.55 7.58 -9.43
C SER A 110 -10.14 6.85 -8.15
N THR A 111 -9.74 7.59 -7.11
CA THR A 111 -9.47 7.03 -5.79
C THR A 111 -10.74 6.46 -5.16
N LEU A 112 -11.90 7.10 -5.33
CA LEU A 112 -13.18 6.56 -4.88
C LEU A 112 -13.49 5.22 -5.58
N VAL A 113 -13.25 5.11 -6.90
CA VAL A 113 -13.39 3.84 -7.64
C VAL A 113 -12.50 2.76 -7.04
N PHE A 114 -11.26 3.09 -6.67
CA PHE A 114 -10.35 2.17 -5.99
C PHE A 114 -10.91 1.69 -4.65
N VAL A 115 -11.39 2.60 -3.82
CA VAL A 115 -12.00 2.26 -2.52
C VAL A 115 -13.23 1.35 -2.71
N VAL A 116 -14.09 1.67 -3.67
CA VAL A 116 -15.24 0.81 -4.01
C VAL A 116 -14.77 -0.57 -4.48
N ASN A 117 -13.71 -0.65 -5.30
CA ASN A 117 -13.13 -1.91 -5.75
C ASN A 117 -12.63 -2.76 -4.56
N LEU A 118 -11.93 -2.15 -3.59
CA LEU A 118 -11.49 -2.85 -2.38
C LEU A 118 -12.66 -3.47 -1.61
N PHE A 119 -13.72 -2.69 -1.35
CA PHE A 119 -14.89 -3.17 -0.61
C PHE A 119 -15.72 -4.21 -1.37
N THR A 120 -15.88 -4.05 -2.67
CA THR A 120 -16.62 -5.01 -3.50
C THR A 120 -15.85 -6.33 -3.63
N ALA A 121 -14.53 -6.26 -3.81
CA ALA A 121 -13.68 -7.43 -3.88
C ALA A 121 -13.66 -8.19 -2.55
N TRP A 122 -13.58 -7.48 -1.42
CA TRP A 122 -13.65 -8.11 -0.10
C TRP A 122 -14.91 -8.93 0.10
N LYS A 123 -16.07 -8.43 -0.36
CA LYS A 123 -17.36 -9.12 -0.19
C LYS A 123 -17.67 -10.13 -1.31
N ARG A 124 -17.37 -9.79 -2.56
CA ARG A 124 -17.85 -10.48 -3.77
C ARG A 124 -16.75 -10.77 -4.80
N GLY A 125 -15.48 -10.48 -4.51
CA GLY A 125 -14.38 -10.74 -5.42
C GLY A 125 -14.24 -12.23 -5.74
N ARG A 126 -13.74 -12.55 -6.93
CA ARG A 126 -13.42 -13.92 -7.31
C ARG A 126 -12.35 -14.46 -6.36
N VAL A 127 -12.48 -15.73 -5.97
CA VAL A 127 -11.45 -16.38 -5.16
C VAL A 127 -10.15 -16.40 -5.97
N ALA A 128 -9.08 -15.97 -5.34
CA ALA A 128 -7.74 -16.03 -5.91
C ALA A 128 -7.15 -17.41 -5.62
N GLY A 129 -6.44 -17.99 -6.59
CA GLY A 129 -5.56 -19.12 -6.33
C GLY A 129 -4.34 -18.70 -5.52
N ASN A 130 -3.48 -19.67 -5.22
CA ASN A 130 -2.25 -19.40 -4.46
C ASN A 130 -1.29 -18.47 -5.21
N ASN A 131 -1.22 -18.58 -6.53
CA ASN A 131 -0.37 -17.76 -7.39
C ASN A 131 -1.13 -17.28 -8.64
N PRO A 132 -2.00 -16.27 -8.53
CA PRO A 132 -2.81 -15.79 -9.65
C PRO A 132 -2.00 -15.08 -10.74
N TRP A 133 -0.75 -14.71 -10.43
CA TRP A 133 0.12 -13.96 -11.33
C TRP A 133 1.17 -14.83 -12.02
N GLY A 134 1.29 -16.11 -11.64
CA GLY A 134 2.41 -16.95 -12.07
C GLY A 134 3.76 -16.37 -11.62
N ALA A 135 3.80 -15.69 -10.48
CA ALA A 135 5.00 -15.03 -9.98
C ALA A 135 6.01 -16.03 -9.41
N ALA A 136 7.28 -15.63 -9.42
CA ALA A 136 8.41 -16.52 -9.13
C ALA A 136 8.89 -16.50 -7.68
N THR A 137 8.34 -15.62 -6.85
CA THR A 137 8.80 -15.40 -5.48
C THR A 137 8.05 -16.24 -4.45
N LEU A 138 8.71 -16.54 -3.32
CA LEU A 138 8.26 -17.52 -2.34
C LEU A 138 6.90 -17.25 -1.71
N GLU A 139 6.51 -16.00 -1.58
CA GLU A 139 5.18 -15.65 -1.04
C GLU A 139 4.04 -16.25 -1.87
N TRP A 140 4.29 -16.59 -3.14
CA TRP A 140 3.30 -17.18 -4.02
C TRP A 140 3.29 -18.72 -4.00
N SER A 141 4.21 -19.36 -3.27
CA SER A 141 4.21 -20.81 -3.06
C SER A 141 3.26 -21.29 -1.96
N ILE A 142 2.82 -20.38 -1.09
CA ILE A 142 1.95 -20.69 0.04
C ILE A 142 0.49 -20.30 -0.24
N PRO A 143 -0.49 -20.82 0.53
CA PRO A 143 -1.91 -20.49 0.38
C PRO A 143 -2.22 -19.00 0.45
N SER A 144 -3.37 -18.60 -0.12
CA SER A 144 -3.90 -17.24 -0.06
C SER A 144 -5.28 -17.25 0.62
N PRO A 145 -5.47 -16.69 1.82
CA PRO A 145 -4.48 -16.04 2.70
C PRO A 145 -3.39 -16.98 3.22
N PRO A 146 -2.20 -16.44 3.55
CA PRO A 146 -1.13 -17.27 4.10
C PRO A 146 -1.47 -17.74 5.51
N PRO A 147 -1.07 -18.96 5.90
CA PRO A 147 -1.18 -19.40 7.29
C PRO A 147 -0.29 -18.54 8.19
N VAL A 148 -0.65 -18.44 9.48
CA VAL A 148 0.05 -17.60 10.46
C VAL A 148 1.53 -17.98 10.65
N TYR A 149 1.91 -19.21 10.35
CA TYR A 149 3.28 -19.73 10.40
C TYR A 149 4.03 -19.60 9.07
N ASN A 150 3.38 -19.10 7.98
CA ASN A 150 3.86 -18.99 6.61
C ASN A 150 4.26 -20.34 5.98
N PHE A 151 5.35 -20.95 6.42
CA PHE A 151 5.88 -22.21 5.91
C PHE A 151 5.88 -23.26 6.99
N ARG A 152 5.36 -24.44 6.68
CA ARG A 152 5.42 -25.62 7.58
C ARG A 152 6.86 -26.10 7.74
N GLU A 153 7.59 -26.10 6.63
CA GLU A 153 9.02 -26.39 6.58
C GLU A 153 9.71 -25.20 5.92
N ILE A 154 10.85 -24.78 6.45
CA ILE A 154 11.58 -23.64 5.89
C ILE A 154 12.16 -24.05 4.53
N PRO A 155 11.76 -23.40 3.42
CA PRO A 155 12.25 -23.78 2.10
C PRO A 155 13.73 -23.41 1.92
N VAL A 156 14.47 -24.29 1.28
CA VAL A 156 15.85 -24.01 0.83
C VAL A 156 15.77 -23.30 -0.52
N VAL A 157 16.33 -22.10 -0.59
CA VAL A 157 16.27 -21.24 -1.78
C VAL A 157 17.62 -21.20 -2.46
N HIS A 158 17.68 -21.55 -3.73
CA HIS A 158 18.91 -21.58 -4.54
C HIS A 158 18.99 -20.43 -5.55
N SER A 159 17.87 -19.77 -5.84
CA SER A 159 17.80 -18.69 -6.83
C SER A 159 16.96 -17.50 -6.37
N ARG A 160 16.98 -16.40 -7.13
CA ARG A 160 16.12 -15.24 -6.90
C ARG A 160 14.68 -15.47 -7.35
N MET A 161 14.45 -16.48 -8.16
CA MET A 161 13.16 -16.83 -8.75
C MET A 161 12.84 -18.32 -8.49
N PRO A 162 12.69 -18.72 -7.20
CA PRO A 162 12.65 -20.14 -6.83
C PRO A 162 11.52 -20.90 -7.48
N LEU A 163 10.35 -20.28 -7.72
CA LEU A 163 9.23 -20.97 -8.36
C LEU A 163 9.39 -21.16 -9.88
N TRP A 164 10.38 -20.52 -10.49
CA TRP A 164 10.65 -20.66 -11.93
C TRP A 164 11.90 -21.50 -12.21
N GLU A 165 12.91 -21.43 -11.33
CA GLU A 165 14.25 -22.00 -11.59
C GLU A 165 14.52 -23.26 -10.79
N ASP A 166 13.87 -23.44 -9.62
CA ASP A 166 14.11 -24.59 -8.74
C ASP A 166 13.28 -25.83 -9.14
N ASP A 167 12.55 -25.81 -10.26
CA ASP A 167 11.87 -26.98 -10.79
C ASP A 167 12.80 -27.77 -11.71
N PRO A 168 13.38 -28.89 -11.23
CA PRO A 168 14.33 -29.69 -12.03
C PRO A 168 13.69 -30.34 -13.28
N THR A 169 12.35 -30.35 -13.35
CA THR A 169 11.63 -30.89 -14.52
C THR A 169 11.36 -29.86 -15.60
N LYS A 170 11.54 -28.57 -15.30
CA LYS A 170 11.26 -27.42 -16.19
C LYS A 170 12.51 -26.77 -16.80
N SER A 171 13.72 -27.31 -16.52
CA SER A 171 14.97 -26.76 -17.07
C SER A 171 15.14 -26.96 -18.57
N GLU A 172 14.28 -27.72 -19.26
CA GLU A 172 14.28 -27.86 -20.71
C GLU A 172 12.97 -27.31 -21.32
N GLY A 173 12.99 -26.03 -21.68
CA GLY A 173 12.22 -25.55 -22.82
C GLY A 173 10.76 -25.15 -22.60
N ILE A 174 10.40 -24.33 -21.58
CA ILE A 174 9.08 -23.71 -21.59
C ILE A 174 9.17 -22.30 -22.17
N PRO A 175 8.46 -22.05 -23.31
CA PRO A 175 8.27 -20.68 -23.79
C PRO A 175 7.43 -19.89 -22.80
N HIS A 176 7.88 -18.68 -22.45
CA HIS A 176 7.13 -17.70 -21.67
C HIS A 176 5.72 -17.54 -22.27
N GLY A 177 4.67 -17.91 -21.53
CA GLY A 177 3.33 -17.44 -21.86
C GLY A 177 2.20 -18.45 -22.06
N ARG A 178 2.24 -19.65 -21.49
CA ARG A 178 1.02 -20.47 -21.49
C ARG A 178 0.79 -21.08 -20.11
N VAL A 179 -0.15 -20.47 -19.37
CA VAL A 179 -0.76 -21.09 -18.20
C VAL A 179 -1.79 -22.09 -18.72
N GLU A 180 -1.43 -23.35 -18.87
CA GLU A 180 -2.40 -24.43 -19.04
C GLU A 180 -3.02 -24.72 -17.67
N GLU A 181 -4.34 -24.82 -17.64
CA GLU A 181 -5.19 -25.08 -16.46
C GLU A 181 -5.06 -26.54 -15.98
N GLU A 182 -3.86 -27.05 -15.80
CA GLU A 182 -3.67 -28.30 -15.07
C GLU A 182 -2.90 -28.00 -13.79
N THR A 183 -3.67 -27.94 -12.70
CA THR A 183 -3.20 -27.87 -11.32
C THR A 183 -2.48 -29.17 -10.92
N GLU A 184 -1.26 -29.37 -11.38
CA GLU A 184 -0.34 -30.25 -10.68
C GLU A 184 0.28 -29.49 -9.51
N GLN A 185 -0.20 -29.82 -8.33
CA GLN A 185 0.32 -29.30 -7.06
C GLN A 185 1.70 -29.90 -6.82
N TRP A 186 2.73 -29.06 -6.90
CA TRP A 186 4.10 -29.43 -6.54
C TRP A 186 4.36 -29.16 -5.06
N THR A 187 4.87 -30.16 -4.36
CA THR A 187 5.46 -29.95 -3.03
C THR A 187 6.92 -29.50 -3.21
N LEU A 188 7.40 -28.63 -2.32
CA LEU A 188 8.79 -28.13 -2.28
C LEU A 188 9.86 -29.25 -2.18
N ALA A 189 9.48 -30.50 -1.98
CA ALA A 189 10.36 -31.67 -1.85
C ALA A 189 10.41 -32.56 -3.11
N GLY A 190 9.80 -32.15 -4.24
CA GLY A 190 9.87 -32.92 -5.49
C GLY A 190 9.18 -34.29 -5.47
N THR A 191 8.35 -34.59 -4.47
CA THR A 191 7.56 -35.81 -4.42
C THR A 191 6.18 -35.59 -5.02
N PRO A 192 5.72 -36.45 -5.95
CA PRO A 192 4.36 -36.37 -6.45
C PRO A 192 3.40 -36.63 -5.29
N VAL A 193 2.45 -35.70 -5.09
CA VAL A 193 1.40 -35.88 -4.11
C VAL A 193 0.46 -36.97 -4.61
N GLY A 194 0.65 -38.17 -4.12
CA GLY A 194 -0.40 -39.18 -4.17
C GLY A 194 -1.52 -38.74 -3.24
N GLU A 195 -2.71 -38.60 -3.83
CA GLU A 195 -3.96 -38.15 -3.21
C GLU A 195 -3.96 -36.65 -2.83
N VAL A 196 -4.79 -35.91 -3.56
CA VAL A 196 -5.22 -34.55 -3.24
C VAL A 196 -5.86 -34.55 -1.86
N ARG A 197 -5.06 -34.37 -0.81
CA ARG A 197 -5.60 -33.93 0.48
C ARG A 197 -6.05 -32.50 0.27
N ASP A 198 -7.33 -32.29 0.49
CA ASP A 198 -8.01 -31.04 0.28
C ASP A 198 -7.18 -29.91 0.89
N VAL A 199 -6.65 -28.98 0.07
CA VAL A 199 -5.86 -27.82 0.51
C VAL A 199 -6.66 -26.98 1.54
N GLN A 200 -7.98 -27.15 1.56
CA GLN A 200 -8.85 -26.56 2.56
C GLN A 200 -8.66 -27.16 3.97
N ASP A 201 -8.19 -28.41 4.09
CA ASP A 201 -7.94 -29.01 5.40
C ASP A 201 -6.57 -28.62 5.96
N GLU A 202 -5.57 -28.35 5.15
CA GLU A 202 -4.28 -27.81 5.62
C GLU A 202 -4.41 -26.40 6.21
N ASN A 203 -5.34 -25.57 5.69
CA ASN A 203 -5.66 -24.26 6.26
C ASN A 203 -6.42 -24.33 7.60
N LYS A 204 -6.90 -25.50 8.01
CA LYS A 204 -7.57 -25.71 9.30
C LYS A 204 -6.62 -26.16 10.41
N MET A 205 -5.40 -26.58 10.08
CA MET A 205 -4.40 -26.91 11.10
C MET A 205 -3.93 -25.64 11.78
N SER A 206 -4.06 -25.58 13.09
CA SER A 206 -3.52 -24.48 13.88
C SER A 206 -1.99 -24.58 13.97
N ALA A 207 -1.31 -23.45 14.19
CA ALA A 207 0.14 -23.47 14.45
C ALA A 207 0.51 -24.40 15.63
N HIS A 208 -0.38 -24.49 16.63
CA HIS A 208 -0.24 -25.37 17.79
C HIS A 208 -0.24 -26.86 17.38
N ASP A 209 -1.10 -27.28 16.44
CA ASP A 209 -1.17 -28.66 15.94
C ASP A 209 0.10 -29.07 15.19
N LEU A 210 0.82 -28.09 14.66
CA LEU A 210 2.10 -28.26 13.97
C LEU A 210 3.31 -28.11 14.91
N GLY A 211 3.09 -27.88 16.22
CA GLY A 211 4.16 -27.64 17.17
C GLY A 211 4.88 -26.29 16.98
N ILE A 212 4.30 -25.37 16.21
CA ILE A 212 4.86 -24.05 15.95
C ILE A 212 4.41 -23.11 17.06
N HIS A 213 5.36 -22.63 17.85
CA HIS A 213 5.08 -21.66 18.91
C HIS A 213 5.01 -20.25 18.34
N LEU A 214 3.81 -19.68 18.29
CA LEU A 214 3.57 -18.31 17.89
C LEU A 214 3.32 -17.44 19.12
N PRO A 215 3.81 -16.18 19.13
CA PRO A 215 3.45 -15.25 20.19
C PRO A 215 1.94 -14.95 20.12
N PRO A 216 1.28 -14.74 21.26
CA PRO A 216 -0.15 -14.41 21.30
C PRO A 216 -0.40 -13.08 20.55
N PRO A 217 -1.56 -12.97 19.87
CA PRO A 217 -1.92 -11.71 19.22
C PRO A 217 -2.17 -10.64 20.27
N SER A 218 -1.53 -9.48 20.12
CA SER A 218 -1.67 -8.32 21.01
C SER A 218 -2.31 -7.14 20.29
N PHE A 219 -3.24 -6.45 20.96
CA PHE A 219 -3.83 -5.20 20.47
C PHE A 219 -3.16 -3.94 21.06
N TRP A 220 -2.30 -4.08 22.05
CA TRP A 220 -1.64 -2.97 22.73
C TRP A 220 -0.81 -2.07 21.81
N PRO A 221 -0.15 -2.55 20.75
CA PRO A 221 0.54 -1.69 19.79
C PRO A 221 -0.37 -0.67 19.12
N ILE A 222 -1.64 -1.01 18.85
CA ILE A 222 -2.63 -0.09 18.26
C ILE A 222 -3.02 0.98 19.28
N VAL A 223 -3.24 0.58 20.54
CA VAL A 223 -3.55 1.53 21.63
C VAL A 223 -2.37 2.47 21.87
N LEU A 224 -1.15 1.96 21.82
CA LEU A 224 0.08 2.75 21.91
C LEU A 224 0.15 3.80 20.80
N ALA A 225 -0.08 3.40 19.56
CA ALA A 225 -0.08 4.31 18.41
C ALA A 225 -1.16 5.40 18.54
N ALA A 226 -2.35 5.05 19.03
CA ALA A 226 -3.42 6.02 19.31
C ALA A 226 -3.01 7.00 20.39
N GLY A 227 -2.37 6.55 21.48
CA GLY A 227 -1.84 7.40 22.53
C GLY A 227 -0.82 8.41 22.01
N ILE A 228 0.15 7.96 21.22
CA ILE A 228 1.15 8.83 20.57
C ILE A 228 0.46 9.86 19.66
N SER A 229 -0.53 9.45 18.87
CA SER A 229 -1.28 10.35 18.00
C SER A 229 -2.00 11.45 18.79
N LEU A 230 -2.61 11.12 19.92
CA LEU A 230 -3.26 12.09 20.80
C LEU A 230 -2.27 13.11 21.38
N ILE A 231 -1.04 12.70 21.70
CA ILE A 231 0.02 13.62 22.14
C ILE A 231 0.29 14.67 21.06
N PHE A 232 0.49 14.25 19.82
CA PHE A 232 0.77 15.18 18.73
C PHE A 232 -0.41 16.10 18.42
N ILE A 233 -1.64 15.57 18.42
CA ILE A 233 -2.86 16.37 18.25
C ILE A 233 -2.95 17.42 19.36
N GLY A 234 -2.78 17.03 20.62
CA GLY A 234 -2.82 17.96 21.76
C GLY A 234 -1.74 19.04 21.68
N LEU A 235 -0.53 18.71 21.21
CA LEU A 235 0.55 19.67 21.00
C LEU A 235 0.21 20.72 19.93
N ILE A 236 -0.46 20.31 18.83
CA ILE A 236 -0.90 21.23 17.79
C ILE A 236 -1.87 22.27 18.39
N PHE A 237 -2.85 21.83 19.16
CA PHE A 237 -3.88 22.72 19.73
C PHE A 237 -3.39 23.56 20.92
N ARG A 238 -2.22 23.27 21.50
CA ARG A 238 -1.64 24.07 22.58
C ARG A 238 -1.41 25.54 22.21
N ARG A 239 -1.17 25.83 20.93
CA ARG A 239 -0.83 27.16 20.40
C ARG A 239 -1.97 27.80 19.60
N VAL A 240 -3.15 27.18 19.59
CA VAL A 240 -4.31 27.69 18.86
C VAL A 240 -5.18 28.48 19.81
N ASP A 241 -5.35 29.80 19.54
CA ASP A 241 -6.28 30.63 20.25
C ASP A 241 -7.71 30.40 19.76
N GLY A 242 -8.68 30.36 20.68
CA GLY A 242 -10.08 30.18 20.32
C GLY A 242 -10.75 28.97 20.98
N PRO A 243 -11.95 28.56 20.53
CA PRO A 243 -12.76 27.53 21.18
C PRO A 243 -12.08 26.13 21.17
N MET A 244 -11.10 25.89 20.30
CA MET A 244 -10.34 24.63 20.25
C MET A 244 -9.14 24.60 21.21
N HIS A 245 -8.85 25.69 21.91
CA HIS A 245 -7.73 25.75 22.87
C HIS A 245 -7.77 24.62 23.89
N ASN A 246 -8.94 24.25 24.37
CA ASN A 246 -9.10 23.19 25.36
C ASN A 246 -8.68 21.80 24.87
N LEU A 247 -8.52 21.58 23.56
CA LEU A 247 -8.07 20.30 23.02
C LEU A 247 -6.61 19.96 23.35
N TRP A 248 -5.82 20.91 23.89
CA TRP A 248 -4.47 20.62 24.37
C TRP A 248 -4.43 19.58 25.49
N TYR A 249 -5.53 19.39 26.24
CA TYR A 249 -5.64 18.33 27.24
C TYR A 249 -5.52 16.92 26.64
N LEU A 250 -5.77 16.75 25.33
CA LEU A 250 -5.53 15.50 24.61
C LEU A 250 -4.08 15.03 24.72
N MET A 251 -3.13 15.96 24.87
CA MET A 251 -1.73 15.62 25.09
C MET A 251 -1.56 14.79 26.37
N PHE A 252 -2.19 15.19 27.48
CA PHE A 252 -2.09 14.44 28.74
C PHE A 252 -2.81 13.10 28.66
N ALA A 253 -3.97 13.07 28.03
CA ALA A 253 -4.68 11.82 27.78
C ALA A 253 -3.82 10.87 26.92
N GLY A 254 -3.16 11.41 25.90
CA GLY A 254 -2.24 10.65 25.05
C GLY A 254 -1.02 10.11 25.82
N VAL A 255 -0.41 10.93 26.69
CA VAL A 255 0.70 10.47 27.54
C VAL A 255 0.26 9.34 28.46
N LEU A 256 -0.88 9.49 29.11
CA LEU A 256 -1.43 8.46 30.00
C LEU A 256 -1.70 7.15 29.22
N THR A 257 -2.39 7.26 28.09
CA THR A 257 -2.69 6.09 27.22
C THR A 257 -1.40 5.41 26.76
N THR A 258 -0.39 6.19 26.36
CA THR A 258 0.91 5.65 25.92
C THR A 258 1.60 4.87 27.04
N ILE A 259 1.68 5.44 28.25
CA ILE A 259 2.31 4.79 29.40
C ILE A 259 1.55 3.50 29.77
N LEU A 260 0.23 3.57 29.87
CA LEU A 260 -0.61 2.43 30.25
C LEU A 260 -0.53 1.31 29.21
N SER A 261 -0.53 1.63 27.91
CA SER A 261 -0.43 0.62 26.86
C SER A 261 0.96 -0.01 26.80
N MET A 262 2.03 0.75 27.00
CA MET A 262 3.39 0.19 27.11
C MET A 262 3.49 -0.78 28.30
N TYR A 263 2.98 -0.38 29.45
CA TYR A 263 2.99 -1.23 30.64
C TYR A 263 2.17 -2.50 30.43
N ALA A 264 0.93 -2.35 29.93
CA ALA A 264 0.05 -3.48 29.68
C ALA A 264 0.63 -4.45 28.65
N TRP A 265 1.29 -3.93 27.60
CA TRP A 265 1.97 -4.77 26.61
C TRP A 265 3.19 -5.50 27.19
N ALA A 266 3.99 -4.80 28.02
CA ALA A 266 5.18 -5.40 28.64
C ALA A 266 4.85 -6.53 29.64
N PHE A 267 3.67 -6.50 30.25
CA PHE A 267 3.20 -7.49 31.21
C PHE A 267 2.10 -8.39 30.65
N GLU A 268 1.87 -8.37 29.34
CA GLU A 268 0.96 -9.30 28.70
C GLU A 268 1.47 -10.73 28.87
N PRO A 269 0.68 -11.65 29.46
CA PRO A 269 1.13 -13.02 29.70
C PRO A 269 1.40 -13.69 28.35
N GLY A 270 2.66 -14.08 28.14
CA GLY A 270 3.03 -14.98 27.06
C GLY A 270 2.54 -16.40 27.40
N HIS A 271 1.55 -16.89 26.66
CA HIS A 271 1.08 -18.28 26.78
C HIS A 271 1.93 -19.21 25.93
#